data_6255c2059eb08a544f19709db36e622f
#
_entry.id   6255c2059eb08a544f19709db36e622f
#
_cell.length_a   1.000
_cell.length_b   1.000
_cell.length_c   1.000
_cell.angle_alpha   90.00
_cell.angle_beta   90.00
_cell.angle_gamma   90.00
#
_symmetry.space_group_name_H-M   'P 1'
#
loop_
_entity.id
_entity.type
_entity.pdbx_description
1 polymer ?
#
loop_
_entity_poly.entity_id
_entity_poly.type
_entity_poly.pdbx_seq_one_letter_code
_entity_poly.pdbx_strand_id
1 'polypeptide(L)'
;MAAHHQPGRGGPIRRVAITGGTHGNESNGVQLAKHLIRHPALAQRESFRSTVLLNNLAAIERNVRYCDEDLNRCFTLADLADESRNSIEAKRAREINSQLGPKGSEGAVDYVLDLHNTTANTGVAIMCSPHDRLSHALVAHLQAKDPSVRLLLWNRSVTDYPLMPSVGKHGMTFEVGPSPWGCVVGSQYEQSLTLIGHALDFLHAHNTALESADGTGWREASVEAFVSTGKRSFPRDDVGELAGMIHPQLQGRDFEPLRRGEPIFLSHSLEVTRFGDEAEAAAAAPGVEAAHAEVCRPPEPLLSPSCQAAIHPVLEEQEVYAFFVGEAAYYEPSKDIAFMLARKETLAVSLPAEVSK
;
A
#
# COMPACT_ATOMS: atom_id res chain seq x y z
N MET A 1 -33.76 -7.36 19.30
CA MET A 1 -33.79 -6.20 18.37
C MET A 1 -32.68 -6.41 17.38
N ALA A 2 -33.01 -6.66 16.11
CA ALA A 2 -32.00 -6.84 15.06
C ALA A 2 -31.37 -5.48 14.76
N ALA A 3 -30.04 -5.38 14.97
CA ALA A 3 -29.29 -4.19 14.58
C ALA A 3 -29.43 -4.00 13.07
N HIS A 4 -29.98 -2.88 12.65
CA HIS A 4 -30.03 -2.48 11.25
C HIS A 4 -28.59 -2.30 10.75
N HIS A 5 -28.08 -3.35 10.12
CA HIS A 5 -26.79 -3.30 9.45
C HIS A 5 -26.93 -2.37 8.22
N GLN A 6 -26.51 -1.12 8.36
CA GLN A 6 -26.45 -0.20 7.22
C GLN A 6 -25.27 -0.64 6.33
N PRO A 7 -25.49 -0.93 5.04
CA PRO A 7 -24.42 -1.39 4.16
C PRO A 7 -23.34 -0.31 4.03
N GLY A 8 -22.10 -0.66 4.36
CA GLY A 8 -20.92 0.16 4.14
C GLY A 8 -20.16 0.66 5.37
N ARG A 9 -20.67 0.46 6.59
CA ARG A 9 -20.00 0.93 7.82
C ARG A 9 -19.08 -0.10 8.48
N GLY A 10 -19.12 -1.37 8.08
CA GLY A 10 -18.35 -2.46 8.70
C GLY A 10 -18.94 -2.88 10.06
N GLY A 11 -18.37 -3.93 10.64
CA GLY A 11 -18.69 -4.42 11.99
C GLY A 11 -17.83 -3.76 13.07
N PRO A 12 -18.06 -4.12 14.35
CA PRO A 12 -17.23 -3.62 15.45
C PRO A 12 -15.80 -4.16 15.36
N ILE A 13 -14.84 -3.31 15.64
CA ILE A 13 -13.43 -3.63 15.72
C ILE A 13 -13.11 -4.01 17.16
N ARG A 14 -12.74 -5.27 17.41
CA ARG A 14 -12.41 -5.80 18.74
C ARG A 14 -10.93 -6.14 18.89
N ARG A 15 -10.26 -6.46 17.80
CA ARG A 15 -8.85 -6.85 17.76
C ARG A 15 -8.12 -6.09 16.66
N VAL A 16 -7.09 -5.33 17.04
CA VAL A 16 -6.24 -4.57 16.11
C VAL A 16 -4.82 -5.14 16.16
N ALA A 17 -4.19 -5.32 15.02
CA ALA A 17 -2.77 -5.61 14.93
C ALA A 17 -2.03 -4.39 14.37
N ILE A 18 -0.92 -4.02 15.01
CA ILE A 18 0.03 -3.04 14.50
C ILE A 18 1.32 -3.78 14.23
N THR A 19 1.81 -3.71 13.01
CA THR A 19 2.96 -4.48 12.59
C THR A 19 4.04 -3.58 11.99
N GLY A 20 5.30 -3.99 12.14
CA GLY A 20 6.42 -3.29 11.53
C GLY A 20 7.55 -4.28 11.22
N GLY A 21 8.40 -3.90 10.25
CA GLY A 21 9.51 -4.74 9.84
C GLY A 21 9.07 -5.96 9.01
N THR A 22 8.01 -5.85 8.25
CA THR A 22 7.68 -6.77 7.15
C THR A 22 8.85 -6.82 6.17
N HIS A 23 9.47 -5.66 5.91
CA HIS A 23 10.81 -5.54 5.37
C HIS A 23 11.76 -5.06 6.47
N GLY A 24 12.83 -5.82 6.71
CA GLY A 24 13.70 -5.62 7.88
C GLY A 24 14.51 -4.33 7.87
N ASN A 25 14.78 -3.75 6.69
CA ASN A 25 15.52 -2.51 6.51
C ASN A 25 14.64 -1.24 6.50
N GLU A 26 13.34 -1.37 6.72
CA GLU A 26 12.41 -0.25 6.85
C GLU A 26 12.35 0.20 8.32
N SER A 27 13.41 0.89 8.74
CA SER A 27 13.77 1.09 10.14
C SER A 27 12.79 1.95 10.95
N ASN A 28 12.08 2.91 10.34
CA ASN A 28 11.10 3.72 11.09
C ASN A 28 9.97 2.84 11.62
N GLY A 29 9.37 1.98 10.76
CA GLY A 29 8.32 1.05 11.15
C GLY A 29 8.79 0.05 12.20
N VAL A 30 10.02 -0.47 12.06
CA VAL A 30 10.65 -1.37 13.05
C VAL A 30 10.78 -0.68 14.41
N GLN A 31 11.31 0.55 14.46
CA GLN A 31 11.52 1.26 15.73
C GLN A 31 10.21 1.70 16.36
N LEU A 32 9.22 2.08 15.55
CA LEU A 32 7.89 2.41 16.06
C LEU A 32 7.20 1.19 16.68
N ALA A 33 7.23 0.03 16.02
CA ALA A 33 6.71 -1.21 16.58
C ALA A 33 7.43 -1.58 17.90
N LYS A 34 8.77 -1.47 17.94
CA LYS A 34 9.55 -1.69 19.18
C LYS A 34 9.15 -0.72 20.30
N HIS A 35 8.86 0.53 19.96
CA HIS A 35 8.40 1.53 20.93
C HIS A 35 7.03 1.15 21.52
N LEU A 36 6.07 0.80 20.66
CA LEU A 36 4.73 0.39 21.09
C LEU A 36 4.73 -0.91 21.90
N ILE A 37 5.64 -1.86 21.60
CA ILE A 37 5.83 -3.08 22.42
C ILE A 37 6.29 -2.71 23.83
N ARG A 38 7.22 -1.73 23.97
CA ARG A 38 7.71 -1.27 25.29
C ARG A 38 6.70 -0.40 26.04
N HIS A 39 5.81 0.27 25.32
CA HIS A 39 4.80 1.19 25.85
C HIS A 39 3.37 0.81 25.38
N PRO A 40 2.87 -0.38 25.78
CA PRO A 40 1.65 -0.94 25.20
C PRO A 40 0.40 -0.07 25.40
N ALA A 41 0.37 0.78 26.43
CA ALA A 41 -0.74 1.70 26.67
C ALA A 41 -0.97 2.66 25.49
N LEU A 42 0.06 3.02 24.72
CA LEU A 42 -0.08 3.88 23.54
C LEU A 42 -0.91 3.25 22.43
N ALA A 43 -0.92 1.92 22.35
CA ALA A 43 -1.63 1.16 21.33
C ALA A 43 -3.04 0.72 21.75
N GLN A 44 -3.42 0.83 23.03
CA GLN A 44 -4.71 0.34 23.53
C GLN A 44 -5.79 1.43 23.47
N ARG A 45 -7.03 1.00 23.27
CA ARG A 45 -8.24 1.81 23.45
C ARG A 45 -9.30 0.96 24.19
N GLU A 46 -10.25 1.59 24.86
CA GLU A 46 -11.26 0.89 25.68
C GLU A 46 -12.10 -0.12 24.88
N SER A 47 -12.40 0.19 23.61
CA SER A 47 -13.30 -0.61 22.77
C SER A 47 -12.64 -1.80 22.06
N PHE A 48 -11.30 -1.92 22.10
CA PHE A 48 -10.57 -3.02 21.46
C PHE A 48 -9.24 -3.36 22.14
N ARG A 49 -8.70 -4.51 21.79
CA ARG A 49 -7.34 -4.95 22.18
C ARG A 49 -6.40 -4.85 21.00
N SER A 50 -5.21 -4.26 21.22
CA SER A 50 -4.16 -4.20 20.21
C SER A 50 -3.05 -5.19 20.50
N THR A 51 -2.55 -5.82 19.45
CA THR A 51 -1.33 -6.64 19.43
C THR A 51 -0.29 -5.95 18.55
N VAL A 52 0.93 -5.79 19.02
CA VAL A 52 2.02 -5.21 18.24
C VAL A 52 3.03 -6.29 17.91
N LEU A 53 3.41 -6.44 16.64
CA LEU A 53 4.35 -7.46 16.16
C LEU A 53 5.48 -6.85 15.35
N LEU A 54 6.66 -7.48 15.49
CA LEU A 54 7.75 -7.39 14.52
C LEU A 54 7.64 -8.57 13.57
N ASN A 55 7.50 -8.29 12.28
CA ASN A 55 7.15 -9.32 11.31
C ASN A 55 8.37 -10.17 10.90
N ASN A 56 9.33 -9.66 10.16
CA ASN A 56 10.48 -10.42 9.66
C ASN A 56 11.69 -10.27 10.58
N LEU A 57 11.75 -11.05 11.66
CA LEU A 57 12.79 -10.93 12.68
C LEU A 57 14.20 -11.15 12.11
N ALA A 58 14.36 -12.11 11.20
CA ALA A 58 15.66 -12.43 10.60
C ALA A 58 16.14 -11.29 9.67
N ALA A 59 15.25 -10.69 8.88
CA ALA A 59 15.58 -9.56 8.02
C ALA A 59 15.87 -8.30 8.84
N ILE A 60 15.14 -8.06 9.93
CA ILE A 60 15.38 -6.95 10.87
C ILE A 60 16.78 -7.07 11.47
N GLU A 61 17.17 -8.27 11.95
CA GLU A 61 18.49 -8.51 12.54
C GLU A 61 19.62 -8.24 11.55
N ARG A 62 19.42 -8.63 10.28
CA ARG A 62 20.41 -8.44 9.20
C ARG A 62 20.36 -7.05 8.56
N ASN A 63 19.35 -6.24 8.90
CA ASN A 63 19.06 -4.96 8.26
C ASN A 63 18.94 -5.06 6.72
N VAL A 64 18.21 -6.07 6.26
CA VAL A 64 17.93 -6.31 4.83
C VAL A 64 16.42 -6.29 4.59
N ARG A 65 16.02 -6.17 3.33
CA ARG A 65 14.59 -6.18 2.98
C ARG A 65 13.94 -7.53 3.34
N TYR A 66 14.55 -8.63 2.91
CA TYR A 66 14.17 -10.02 3.21
C TYR A 66 15.42 -10.91 3.17
N CYS A 67 15.29 -12.16 3.61
CA CYS A 67 16.38 -13.12 3.62
C CYS A 67 16.35 -14.04 2.39
N ASP A 68 15.25 -14.75 2.20
CA ASP A 68 15.06 -15.72 1.12
C ASP A 68 14.09 -15.20 0.06
N GLU A 69 12.94 -14.63 0.48
CA GLU A 69 11.90 -14.09 -0.37
C GLU A 69 11.14 -12.95 0.31
N ASP A 70 10.39 -12.15 -0.46
CA ASP A 70 9.63 -11.01 0.09
C ASP A 70 8.46 -11.51 0.98
N LEU A 71 8.58 -11.34 2.31
CA LEU A 71 7.53 -11.72 3.26
C LEU A 71 6.16 -11.15 2.87
N ASN A 72 6.14 -9.93 2.32
CA ASN A 72 4.92 -9.27 1.87
C ASN A 72 4.34 -9.87 0.57
N ARG A 73 4.77 -11.09 0.20
CA ARG A 73 4.26 -11.89 -0.92
C ARG A 73 3.90 -13.32 -0.49
N CYS A 74 3.89 -13.60 0.83
CA CYS A 74 3.71 -14.94 1.38
C CYS A 74 2.34 -15.15 2.04
N PHE A 75 1.37 -14.25 1.84
CA PHE A 75 0.10 -14.29 2.57
C PHE A 75 -1.11 -14.65 1.69
N THR A 76 -0.94 -15.25 0.51
CA THR A 76 -2.09 -15.88 -0.16
C THR A 76 -2.56 -17.11 0.63
N LEU A 77 -3.83 -17.48 0.50
CA LEU A 77 -4.34 -18.70 1.15
C LEU A 77 -3.57 -19.94 0.68
N ALA A 78 -3.19 -19.99 -0.60
CA ALA A 78 -2.39 -21.07 -1.16
C ALA A 78 -0.99 -21.10 -0.53
N ASP A 79 -0.29 -19.96 -0.43
CA ASP A 79 1.03 -19.90 0.18
C ASP A 79 1.02 -20.29 1.66
N LEU A 80 0.01 -19.84 2.40
CA LEU A 80 -0.16 -20.15 3.82
C LEU A 80 -0.48 -21.62 4.07
N ALA A 81 -1.14 -22.29 3.12
CA ALA A 81 -1.47 -23.73 3.18
C ALA A 81 -0.32 -24.64 2.71
N ASP A 82 0.64 -24.10 1.96
CA ASP A 82 1.76 -24.90 1.42
C ASP A 82 2.87 -25.09 2.47
N GLU A 83 2.83 -26.22 3.16
CA GLU A 83 3.86 -26.61 4.14
C GLU A 83 5.22 -26.96 3.50
N SER A 84 5.25 -27.18 2.17
CA SER A 84 6.50 -27.47 1.46
C SER A 84 7.38 -26.24 1.27
N ARG A 85 6.80 -25.02 1.30
CA ARG A 85 7.55 -23.76 1.29
C ARG A 85 8.33 -23.58 2.60
N ASN A 86 9.64 -23.72 2.51
CA ASN A 86 10.53 -23.78 3.67
C ASN A 86 11.42 -22.56 3.87
N SER A 87 11.22 -21.48 3.07
CA SER A 87 11.93 -20.22 3.27
C SER A 87 11.68 -19.64 4.67
N ILE A 88 12.55 -18.75 5.11
CA ILE A 88 12.41 -18.04 6.39
C ILE A 88 11.09 -17.29 6.42
N GLU A 89 10.77 -16.59 5.31
CA GLU A 89 9.60 -15.75 5.21
C GLU A 89 8.29 -16.56 5.10
N ALA A 90 8.28 -17.67 4.36
CA ALA A 90 7.09 -18.53 4.28
C ALA A 90 6.73 -19.14 5.65
N LYS A 91 7.72 -19.60 6.41
CA LYS A 91 7.52 -20.07 7.80
C LYS A 91 6.98 -18.95 8.67
N ARG A 92 7.59 -17.76 8.56
CA ARG A 92 7.18 -16.60 9.35
C ARG A 92 5.77 -16.14 9.01
N ALA A 93 5.37 -16.16 7.72
CA ALA A 93 4.01 -15.85 7.30
C ALA A 93 2.98 -16.79 7.95
N ARG A 94 3.25 -18.10 8.00
CA ARG A 94 2.38 -19.07 8.68
C ARG A 94 2.28 -18.81 10.20
N GLU A 95 3.40 -18.45 10.86
CA GLU A 95 3.39 -18.10 12.28
C GLU A 95 2.52 -16.84 12.52
N ILE A 96 2.70 -15.78 11.72
CA ILE A 96 1.90 -14.55 11.81
C ILE A 96 0.42 -14.87 11.58
N ASN A 97 0.12 -15.66 10.55
CA ASN A 97 -1.24 -16.07 10.26
C ASN A 97 -1.88 -16.87 11.40
N SER A 98 -1.10 -17.71 12.09
CA SER A 98 -1.57 -18.42 13.28
C SER A 98 -1.86 -17.48 14.46
N GLN A 99 -1.10 -16.41 14.62
CA GLN A 99 -1.25 -15.44 15.73
C GLN A 99 -2.41 -14.45 15.50
N LEU A 100 -2.56 -13.96 14.28
CA LEU A 100 -3.49 -12.90 13.91
C LEU A 100 -4.75 -13.39 13.19
N GLY A 101 -4.69 -14.58 12.59
CA GLY A 101 -5.73 -15.16 11.77
C GLY A 101 -6.47 -16.32 12.45
N PRO A 102 -6.72 -17.41 11.71
CA PRO A 102 -6.34 -17.61 10.30
C PRO A 102 -7.00 -16.62 9.33
N LYS A 103 -6.26 -16.23 8.29
CA LYS A 103 -6.78 -15.38 7.21
C LYS A 103 -8.09 -15.94 6.65
N GLY A 104 -9.07 -15.07 6.44
CA GLY A 104 -10.39 -15.43 5.89
C GLY A 104 -11.32 -16.10 6.89
N SER A 105 -10.92 -16.31 8.15
CA SER A 105 -11.77 -16.87 9.21
C SER A 105 -12.42 -15.80 10.08
N GLU A 106 -13.47 -16.17 10.82
CA GLU A 106 -14.06 -15.31 11.84
C GLU A 106 -13.07 -14.96 12.96
N GLY A 107 -12.10 -15.86 13.25
CA GLY A 107 -11.04 -15.66 14.25
C GLY A 107 -9.94 -14.69 13.83
N ALA A 108 -9.91 -14.22 12.59
CA ALA A 108 -8.93 -13.23 12.15
C ALA A 108 -9.10 -11.90 12.92
N VAL A 109 -7.97 -11.19 13.13
CA VAL A 109 -8.03 -9.82 13.69
C VAL A 109 -8.91 -8.94 12.83
N ASP A 110 -9.59 -7.98 13.46
CA ASP A 110 -10.55 -7.15 12.73
C ASP A 110 -9.83 -6.10 11.87
N TYR A 111 -8.69 -5.57 12.33
CA TYR A 111 -7.93 -4.55 11.61
C TYR A 111 -6.42 -4.74 11.72
N VAL A 112 -5.70 -4.52 10.62
CA VAL A 112 -4.23 -4.53 10.57
C VAL A 112 -3.70 -3.18 10.10
N LEU A 113 -2.75 -2.61 10.85
CA LEU A 113 -1.96 -1.43 10.49
C LEU A 113 -0.51 -1.88 10.28
N ASP A 114 -0.05 -2.00 9.03
CA ASP A 114 1.29 -2.46 8.69
C ASP A 114 2.19 -1.28 8.32
N LEU A 115 3.30 -1.12 9.06
CA LEU A 115 4.20 0.02 8.97
C LEU A 115 5.36 -0.27 8.04
N HIS A 116 5.43 0.47 6.94
CA HIS A 116 6.46 0.42 5.92
C HIS A 116 7.15 1.77 5.72
N ASN A 117 8.28 1.72 5.03
CA ASN A 117 8.98 2.88 4.53
C ASN A 117 9.34 2.70 3.06
N THR A 118 9.31 3.78 2.31
CA THR A 118 9.72 3.84 0.91
C THR A 118 10.87 4.83 0.72
N THR A 119 11.73 4.58 -0.26
CA THR A 119 12.75 5.55 -0.68
C THR A 119 12.17 6.64 -1.60
N ALA A 120 10.97 6.43 -2.14
CA ALA A 120 10.26 7.41 -2.97
C ALA A 120 9.68 8.55 -2.11
N ASN A 121 9.52 9.73 -2.70
CA ASN A 121 9.04 10.94 -2.01
C ASN A 121 7.50 10.95 -1.89
N THR A 122 6.93 9.93 -1.30
CA THR A 122 5.48 9.74 -1.21
C THR A 122 4.80 10.58 -0.13
N GLY A 123 5.55 11.17 0.80
CA GLY A 123 4.97 11.61 2.07
C GLY A 123 4.43 10.39 2.83
N VAL A 124 3.16 10.42 3.20
CA VAL A 124 2.48 9.26 3.81
C VAL A 124 1.47 8.69 2.82
N ALA A 125 1.86 7.66 2.07
CA ALA A 125 0.94 6.92 1.23
C ALA A 125 0.33 5.76 2.02
N ILE A 126 -1.00 5.73 2.11
CA ILE A 126 -1.73 4.65 2.78
C ILE A 126 -2.41 3.80 1.73
N MET A 127 -2.03 2.54 1.68
CA MET A 127 -2.54 1.56 0.73
C MET A 127 -3.57 0.66 1.38
N CYS A 128 -4.74 0.54 0.78
CA CYS A 128 -5.77 -0.42 1.22
C CYS A 128 -6.57 -0.97 0.03
N SER A 129 -7.46 -1.92 0.32
CA SER A 129 -8.36 -2.49 -0.67
C SER A 129 -9.33 -1.42 -1.21
N PRO A 130 -9.62 -1.37 -2.53
CA PRO A 130 -10.63 -0.48 -3.09
C PRO A 130 -12.06 -0.79 -2.61
N HIS A 131 -12.27 -1.91 -1.93
CA HIS A 131 -13.57 -2.33 -1.38
C HIS A 131 -13.68 -2.11 0.13
N ASP A 132 -12.59 -1.70 0.81
CA ASP A 132 -12.57 -1.48 2.27
C ASP A 132 -13.00 -0.07 2.64
N ARG A 133 -14.31 0.16 2.71
CA ARG A 133 -14.90 1.46 3.03
C ARG A 133 -14.52 1.97 4.42
N LEU A 134 -14.28 1.08 5.39
CA LEU A 134 -13.81 1.48 6.72
C LEU A 134 -12.40 2.09 6.64
N SER A 135 -11.51 1.46 5.89
CA SER A 135 -10.17 2.01 5.64
C SER A 135 -10.23 3.33 4.86
N HIS A 136 -11.13 3.49 3.87
CA HIS A 136 -11.31 4.78 3.19
C HIS A 136 -11.75 5.89 4.16
N ALA A 137 -12.70 5.60 5.06
CA ALA A 137 -13.15 6.53 6.08
C ALA A 137 -12.02 6.89 7.07
N LEU A 138 -11.24 5.90 7.50
CA LEU A 138 -10.08 6.13 8.36
C LEU A 138 -9.06 7.04 7.66
N VAL A 139 -8.74 6.80 6.38
CA VAL A 139 -7.81 7.66 5.65
C VAL A 139 -8.36 9.07 5.46
N ALA A 140 -9.66 9.25 5.23
CA ALA A 140 -10.29 10.58 5.21
C ALA A 140 -10.07 11.34 6.51
N HIS A 141 -10.19 10.64 7.65
CA HIS A 141 -9.87 11.22 8.95
C HIS A 141 -8.39 11.63 9.05
N LEU A 142 -7.47 10.76 8.63
CA LEU A 142 -6.03 11.05 8.66
C LEU A 142 -5.65 12.19 7.71
N GLN A 143 -6.25 12.28 6.51
CA GLN A 143 -6.04 13.41 5.59
C GLN A 143 -6.47 14.76 6.20
N ALA A 144 -7.51 14.77 7.01
CA ALA A 144 -7.95 15.97 7.72
C ALA A 144 -6.97 16.40 8.83
N LYS A 145 -6.15 15.47 9.36
CA LYS A 145 -5.12 15.75 10.38
C LYS A 145 -3.77 16.10 9.76
N ASP A 146 -3.43 15.47 8.66
CA ASP A 146 -2.17 15.64 7.95
C ASP A 146 -2.40 15.67 6.43
N PRO A 147 -2.27 16.84 5.78
CA PRO A 147 -2.49 16.97 4.33
C PRO A 147 -1.46 16.22 3.48
N SER A 148 -0.38 15.69 4.05
CA SER A 148 0.58 14.85 3.32
C SER A 148 0.10 13.41 3.12
N VAL A 149 -0.97 13.00 3.83
CA VAL A 149 -1.55 11.66 3.69
C VAL A 149 -2.21 11.50 2.32
N ARG A 150 -1.89 10.41 1.64
CA ARG A 150 -2.44 10.01 0.33
C ARG A 150 -3.11 8.64 0.45
N LEU A 151 -4.37 8.52 0.00
CA LEU A 151 -5.01 7.22 -0.15
C LEU A 151 -4.61 6.63 -1.51
N LEU A 152 -3.99 5.47 -1.49
CA LEU A 152 -3.62 4.74 -2.69
C LEU A 152 -4.42 3.44 -2.78
N LEU A 153 -5.17 3.29 -3.87
CA LEU A 153 -5.98 2.13 -4.15
C LEU A 153 -5.38 1.32 -5.29
N TRP A 154 -5.13 0.04 -5.04
CA TRP A 154 -4.80 -0.90 -6.10
C TRP A 154 -6.08 -1.31 -6.82
N ASN A 155 -6.15 -1.00 -8.12
CA ASN A 155 -7.26 -1.47 -8.95
C ASN A 155 -7.07 -2.96 -9.26
N ARG A 156 -7.40 -3.83 -8.27
CA ARG A 156 -7.35 -5.29 -8.44
C ARG A 156 -8.62 -5.90 -7.90
N SER A 157 -9.27 -6.70 -8.73
CA SER A 157 -10.26 -7.69 -8.30
C SER A 157 -9.53 -8.92 -7.69
N VAL A 158 -8.57 -8.68 -6.80
CA VAL A 158 -7.85 -9.76 -6.14
C VAL A 158 -8.69 -10.20 -4.97
N THR A 159 -9.12 -11.44 -4.97
CA THR A 159 -9.84 -12.07 -3.87
C THR A 159 -8.89 -12.56 -2.78
N ASP A 160 -7.61 -12.75 -3.11
CA ASP A 160 -6.59 -13.26 -2.22
C ASP A 160 -5.28 -12.46 -2.36
N TYR A 161 -5.14 -11.41 -1.53
CA TYR A 161 -3.95 -10.56 -1.52
C TYR A 161 -2.77 -11.25 -0.83
N PRO A 162 -1.55 -11.20 -1.43
CA PRO A 162 -0.35 -11.77 -0.82
C PRO A 162 0.25 -10.89 0.28
N LEU A 163 -0.33 -9.72 0.55
CA LEU A 163 0.21 -8.70 1.45
C LEU A 163 -0.16 -8.99 2.91
N MET A 164 0.73 -8.63 3.83
CA MET A 164 0.57 -8.85 5.27
C MET A 164 -0.77 -8.31 5.83
N PRO A 165 -1.25 -7.09 5.50
CA PRO A 165 -2.52 -6.61 6.03
C PRO A 165 -3.74 -7.47 5.68
N SER A 166 -3.64 -8.31 4.65
CA SER A 166 -4.74 -9.19 4.21
C SER A 166 -5.04 -10.36 5.17
N VAL A 167 -4.23 -10.53 6.22
CA VAL A 167 -4.52 -11.49 7.30
C VAL A 167 -5.72 -11.02 8.14
N GLY A 168 -5.90 -9.72 8.29
CA GLY A 168 -7.07 -9.14 8.96
C GLY A 168 -8.31 -9.07 8.08
N LYS A 169 -9.47 -8.83 8.71
CA LYS A 169 -10.73 -8.58 8.00
C LYS A 169 -10.69 -7.25 7.26
N HIS A 170 -10.02 -6.26 7.85
CA HIS A 170 -9.64 -4.97 7.31
C HIS A 170 -8.14 -4.75 7.48
N GLY A 171 -7.54 -3.91 6.64
CA GLY A 171 -6.14 -3.58 6.83
C GLY A 171 -5.60 -2.58 5.83
N MET A 172 -4.51 -1.93 6.24
CA MET A 172 -3.80 -0.97 5.41
C MET A 172 -2.30 -1.03 5.65
N THR A 173 -1.56 -0.60 4.64
CA THR A 173 -0.12 -0.39 4.68
C THR A 173 0.16 1.10 4.73
N PHE A 174 0.99 1.54 5.68
CA PHE A 174 1.56 2.88 5.71
C PHE A 174 2.91 2.86 5.00
N GLU A 175 3.04 3.60 3.90
CA GLU A 175 4.28 3.77 3.16
C GLU A 175 4.77 5.20 3.37
N VAL A 176 5.78 5.36 4.21
CA VAL A 176 6.28 6.68 4.61
C VAL A 176 7.64 6.94 4.00
N GLY A 177 7.77 8.04 3.24
CA GLY A 177 9.00 8.37 2.54
C GLY A 177 9.18 9.87 2.24
N PRO A 178 10.39 10.26 1.76
CA PRO A 178 11.52 9.38 1.41
C PRO A 178 12.36 8.97 2.64
N SER A 179 12.60 7.67 2.79
CA SER A 179 13.45 7.11 3.85
C SER A 179 14.57 6.28 3.23
N PRO A 180 15.85 6.57 3.46
CA PRO A 180 16.92 5.66 3.09
C PRO A 180 16.81 4.32 3.83
N TRP A 181 17.14 3.22 3.16
CA TRP A 181 17.13 1.90 3.77
C TRP A 181 18.06 1.82 4.99
N GLY A 182 17.62 1.14 6.04
CA GLY A 182 18.37 0.97 7.26
C GLY A 182 18.49 2.21 8.14
N CYS A 183 17.87 3.33 7.76
CA CYS A 183 17.91 4.58 8.51
C CYS A 183 16.60 4.84 9.26
N VAL A 184 16.71 5.58 10.37
CA VAL A 184 15.56 6.15 11.08
C VAL A 184 15.54 7.65 10.83
N VAL A 185 14.45 8.14 10.27
CA VAL A 185 14.22 9.57 10.00
C VAL A 185 13.29 10.12 11.08
N GLY A 186 13.81 11.01 11.96
CA GLY A 186 13.09 11.46 13.14
C GLY A 186 11.74 12.09 12.87
N SER A 187 11.64 12.96 11.85
CA SER A 187 10.36 13.59 11.46
C SER A 187 9.31 12.58 10.98
N GLN A 188 9.73 11.57 10.23
CA GLN A 188 8.84 10.52 9.74
C GLN A 188 8.41 9.56 10.86
N TYR A 189 9.30 9.30 11.82
CA TYR A 189 8.99 8.53 13.01
C TYR A 189 7.91 9.23 13.84
N GLU A 190 8.08 10.55 14.13
CA GLU A 190 7.13 11.37 14.88
C GLU A 190 5.78 11.44 14.16
N GLN A 191 5.79 11.67 12.85
CA GLN A 191 4.59 11.70 12.00
C GLN A 191 3.86 10.35 12.05
N SER A 192 4.56 9.23 11.88
CA SER A 192 3.99 7.89 11.93
C SER A 192 3.38 7.57 13.30
N LEU A 193 4.06 7.92 14.40
CA LEU A 193 3.55 7.74 15.76
C LEU A 193 2.24 8.52 15.96
N THR A 194 2.20 9.77 15.51
CA THR A 194 1.01 10.63 15.60
C THR A 194 -0.14 10.07 14.78
N LEU A 195 0.10 9.67 13.54
CA LEU A 195 -0.93 9.13 12.65
C LEU A 195 -1.47 7.78 13.13
N ILE A 196 -0.62 6.91 13.69
CA ILE A 196 -1.09 5.66 14.32
C ILE A 196 -1.98 5.98 15.52
N GLY A 197 -1.63 6.97 16.35
CA GLY A 197 -2.50 7.44 17.43
C GLY A 197 -3.90 7.84 16.92
N HIS A 198 -3.94 8.69 15.88
CA HIS A 198 -5.20 9.11 15.24
C HIS A 198 -5.97 7.95 14.60
N ALA A 199 -5.28 6.97 14.01
CA ALA A 199 -5.93 5.79 13.46
C ALA A 199 -6.62 4.95 14.54
N LEU A 200 -5.97 4.76 15.69
CA LEU A 200 -6.54 4.04 16.82
C LEU A 200 -7.72 4.80 17.45
N ASP A 201 -7.63 6.12 17.56
CA ASP A 201 -8.74 6.98 18.04
C ASP A 201 -9.95 6.90 17.11
N PHE A 202 -9.71 6.89 15.79
CA PHE A 202 -10.76 6.69 14.79
C PHE A 202 -11.46 5.33 14.95
N LEU A 203 -10.71 4.24 15.11
CA LEU A 203 -11.27 2.89 15.28
C LEU A 203 -12.08 2.79 16.59
N HIS A 204 -11.64 3.47 17.64
CA HIS A 204 -12.40 3.57 18.88
C HIS A 204 -13.71 4.34 18.69
N ALA A 205 -13.66 5.51 18.05
CA ALA A 205 -14.84 6.30 17.75
C ALA A 205 -15.81 5.59 16.79
N HIS A 206 -15.28 4.79 15.84
CA HIS A 206 -16.10 3.92 14.99
C HIS A 206 -16.93 2.94 15.82
N ASN A 207 -16.32 2.27 16.79
CA ASN A 207 -17.03 1.35 17.67
C ASN A 207 -18.12 2.07 18.50
N THR A 208 -17.80 3.25 19.06
CA THR A 208 -18.74 4.07 19.80
C THR A 208 -19.93 4.52 18.93
N ALA A 209 -19.66 4.93 17.70
CA ALA A 209 -20.70 5.34 16.75
C ALA A 209 -21.62 4.17 16.34
N LEU A 210 -21.13 2.93 16.32
CA LEU A 210 -21.94 1.74 16.08
C LEU A 210 -22.92 1.43 17.23
N GLU A 211 -22.60 1.85 18.45
CA GLU A 211 -23.48 1.68 19.63
C GLU A 211 -24.62 2.72 19.67
N SER A 212 -24.54 3.78 18.87
CA SER A 212 -25.54 4.83 18.77
C SER A 212 -26.80 4.33 18.04
N ALA A 213 -27.90 4.18 18.78
CA ALA A 213 -29.13 3.53 18.28
C ALA A 213 -29.89 4.36 17.23
N ASP A 214 -29.66 5.68 17.16
CA ASP A 214 -30.39 6.63 16.33
C ASP A 214 -29.68 7.00 15.02
N GLY A 215 -28.49 6.45 14.80
CA GLY A 215 -27.68 6.74 13.60
C GLY A 215 -27.07 8.15 13.56
N THR A 216 -27.24 8.98 14.59
CA THR A 216 -26.68 10.34 14.66
C THR A 216 -25.16 10.36 14.85
N GLY A 217 -24.56 9.22 15.22
CA GLY A 217 -23.11 9.07 15.43
C GLY A 217 -22.26 9.17 14.16
N TRP A 218 -22.83 9.53 12.99
CA TRP A 218 -22.13 9.54 11.70
C TRP A 218 -22.32 10.85 10.94
N ARG A 219 -21.28 11.25 10.20
CA ARG A 219 -21.32 12.41 9.28
C ARG A 219 -20.76 12.01 7.93
N GLU A 220 -21.31 12.56 6.86
CA GLU A 220 -20.79 12.41 5.51
C GLU A 220 -19.52 13.22 5.32
N ALA A 221 -18.57 12.64 4.57
CA ALA A 221 -17.31 13.25 4.19
C ALA A 221 -16.83 12.70 2.84
N SER A 222 -15.70 13.17 2.38
CA SER A 222 -15.04 12.64 1.20
C SER A 222 -13.55 12.41 1.47
N VAL A 223 -12.96 11.51 0.69
CA VAL A 223 -11.53 11.24 0.67
C VAL A 223 -11.01 11.34 -0.76
N GLU A 224 -9.87 11.99 -0.93
CA GLU A 224 -9.14 12.01 -2.18
C GLU A 224 -8.31 10.73 -2.29
N ALA A 225 -8.46 10.00 -3.39
CA ALA A 225 -7.80 8.73 -3.63
C ALA A 225 -7.05 8.72 -4.96
N PHE A 226 -5.90 8.07 -4.97
CA PHE A 226 -5.13 7.76 -6.16
C PHE A 226 -5.35 6.28 -6.51
N VAL A 227 -6.00 6.03 -7.65
CA VAL A 227 -6.31 4.68 -8.13
C VAL A 227 -5.24 4.26 -9.12
N SER A 228 -4.51 3.19 -8.81
CA SER A 228 -3.44 2.67 -9.67
C SER A 228 -3.99 2.25 -11.04
N THR A 229 -3.37 2.73 -12.11
CA THR A 229 -3.78 2.46 -13.50
C THR A 229 -2.73 1.70 -14.31
N GLY A 230 -1.49 1.63 -13.81
CA GLY A 230 -0.40 0.95 -14.50
C GLY A 230 0.97 1.24 -13.93
N LYS A 231 1.99 0.85 -14.65
CA LYS A 231 3.39 1.08 -14.31
C LYS A 231 4.21 1.46 -15.53
N ARG A 232 5.42 1.97 -15.29
CA ARG A 232 6.48 2.12 -16.29
C ARG A 232 7.70 1.33 -15.84
N SER A 233 8.28 0.56 -16.77
CA SER A 233 9.54 -0.13 -16.55
C SER A 233 10.73 0.79 -16.77
N PHE A 234 11.87 0.45 -16.20
CA PHE A 234 13.12 1.12 -16.52
C PHE A 234 13.53 0.85 -17.98
N PRO A 235 14.17 1.82 -18.67
CA PRO A 235 14.81 1.53 -19.94
C PRO A 235 15.95 0.53 -19.74
N ARG A 236 15.98 -0.53 -20.56
CA ARG A 236 17.00 -1.58 -20.53
C ARG A 236 17.62 -1.76 -21.91
N ASP A 237 18.85 -2.21 -21.93
CA ASP A 237 19.55 -2.58 -23.14
C ASP A 237 19.26 -4.03 -23.56
N ASP A 238 19.89 -4.45 -24.66
CA ASP A 238 19.67 -5.77 -25.27
C ASP A 238 20.13 -6.94 -24.38
N VAL A 239 20.95 -6.68 -23.35
CA VAL A 239 21.41 -7.67 -22.37
C VAL A 239 20.67 -7.58 -21.03
N GLY A 240 19.68 -6.67 -20.93
CA GLY A 240 18.82 -6.50 -19.76
C GLY A 240 19.37 -5.58 -18.67
N GLU A 241 20.52 -4.92 -18.92
CA GLU A 241 21.06 -3.93 -17.99
C GLU A 241 20.32 -2.60 -18.09
N LEU A 242 20.41 -1.77 -17.02
CA LEU A 242 19.79 -0.44 -17.03
C LEU A 242 20.43 0.44 -18.12
N ALA A 243 19.64 0.85 -19.10
CA ALA A 243 20.04 1.78 -20.17
C ALA A 243 19.80 3.26 -19.82
N GLY A 244 19.18 3.53 -18.68
CA GLY A 244 18.89 4.88 -18.23
C GLY A 244 18.33 4.93 -16.82
N MET A 245 18.05 6.14 -16.36
CA MET A 245 17.59 6.45 -15.00
C MET A 245 16.36 7.36 -15.05
N ILE A 246 15.70 7.53 -13.93
CA ILE A 246 14.63 8.53 -13.77
C ILE A 246 15.19 9.91 -14.11
N HIS A 247 14.47 10.66 -14.94
CA HIS A 247 14.89 12.02 -15.28
C HIS A 247 14.85 12.94 -14.04
N PRO A 248 15.83 13.84 -13.85
CA PRO A 248 15.89 14.73 -12.68
C PRO A 248 14.63 15.59 -12.44
N GLN A 249 13.88 15.91 -13.49
CA GLN A 249 12.62 16.66 -13.37
C GLN A 249 11.44 15.81 -12.90
N LEU A 250 11.53 14.49 -12.92
CA LEU A 250 10.51 13.58 -12.37
C LEU A 250 10.91 13.05 -10.99
N GLN A 251 12.21 12.92 -10.72
CA GLN A 251 12.71 12.39 -9.45
C GLN A 251 12.15 13.17 -8.26
N GLY A 252 11.50 12.45 -7.32
CA GLY A 252 10.92 13.02 -6.11
C GLY A 252 9.59 13.77 -6.30
N ARG A 253 8.96 13.69 -7.48
CA ARG A 253 7.65 14.29 -7.77
C ARG A 253 6.50 13.28 -7.66
N ASP A 254 6.50 12.53 -6.57
CA ASP A 254 5.43 11.57 -6.31
C ASP A 254 4.09 12.28 -6.07
N PHE A 255 3.01 11.73 -6.62
CA PHE A 255 1.64 12.26 -6.57
C PHE A 255 1.46 13.66 -7.17
N GLU A 256 2.38 14.10 -8.01
CA GLU A 256 2.20 15.28 -8.85
C GLU A 256 1.70 14.89 -10.25
N PRO A 257 0.95 15.79 -10.93
CA PRO A 257 0.51 15.53 -12.29
C PRO A 257 1.70 15.29 -13.24
N LEU A 258 1.60 14.24 -14.04
CA LEU A 258 2.53 13.91 -15.10
C LEU A 258 1.84 14.11 -16.46
N ARG A 259 2.35 15.05 -17.27
CA ARG A 259 1.75 15.44 -18.54
C ARG A 259 2.51 14.84 -19.71
N ARG A 260 1.80 14.58 -20.81
CA ARG A 260 2.41 14.17 -22.07
C ARG A 260 3.51 15.16 -22.48
N GLY A 261 4.65 14.63 -22.92
CA GLY A 261 5.83 15.42 -23.29
C GLY A 261 6.75 15.79 -22.13
N GLU A 262 6.37 15.56 -20.85
CA GLU A 262 7.29 15.74 -19.72
C GLU A 262 8.39 14.67 -19.75
N PRO A 263 9.63 15.04 -19.39
CA PRO A 263 10.76 14.09 -19.38
C PRO A 263 10.63 13.09 -18.24
N ILE A 264 10.77 11.80 -18.56
CA ILE A 264 10.63 10.71 -17.59
C ILE A 264 11.92 9.90 -17.39
N PHE A 265 12.70 9.70 -18.46
CA PHE A 265 13.97 9.00 -18.37
C PHE A 265 15.11 9.79 -19.01
N LEU A 266 16.31 9.54 -18.52
CA LEU A 266 17.56 10.04 -19.04
C LEU A 266 18.48 8.84 -19.30
N SER A 267 18.94 8.66 -20.56
CA SER A 267 19.90 7.63 -20.89
C SER A 267 21.30 7.97 -20.34
N HIS A 268 22.23 7.00 -20.38
CA HIS A 268 23.63 7.25 -20.01
C HIS A 268 24.35 8.20 -21.01
N SER A 269 23.83 8.34 -22.22
CA SER A 269 24.27 9.34 -23.22
C SER A 269 23.55 10.70 -23.10
N LEU A 270 22.74 10.88 -22.03
CA LEU A 270 21.96 12.08 -21.75
C LEU A 270 20.80 12.34 -22.73
N GLU A 271 20.34 11.34 -23.45
CA GLU A 271 19.15 11.41 -24.26
C GLU A 271 17.90 11.33 -23.39
N VAL A 272 16.90 12.15 -23.70
CA VAL A 272 15.68 12.29 -22.90
C VAL A 272 14.54 11.50 -23.52
N THR A 273 13.95 10.57 -22.77
CA THR A 273 12.67 9.94 -23.09
C THR A 273 11.54 10.71 -22.41
N ARG A 274 10.46 10.97 -23.16
CA ARG A 274 9.31 11.76 -22.67
C ARG A 274 8.08 10.90 -22.47
N PHE A 275 7.24 11.28 -21.53
CA PHE A 275 5.97 10.61 -21.27
C PHE A 275 5.03 10.73 -22.50
N GLY A 276 4.57 9.60 -22.99
CA GLY A 276 3.71 9.50 -24.18
C GLY A 276 4.45 9.21 -25.49
N ASP A 277 5.79 9.29 -25.51
CA ASP A 277 6.62 8.91 -26.68
C ASP A 277 7.06 7.43 -26.60
N GLU A 278 6.86 6.78 -25.45
CA GLU A 278 7.33 5.42 -25.16
C GLU A 278 6.64 4.33 -25.98
N ALA A 279 5.40 4.57 -26.43
CA ALA A 279 4.63 3.60 -27.24
C ALA A 279 5.31 3.26 -28.57
N GLU A 280 6.05 4.22 -29.15
CA GLU A 280 6.82 4.01 -30.39
C GLU A 280 8.12 3.27 -30.13
N ALA A 281 8.78 3.50 -28.97
CA ALA A 281 10.02 2.83 -28.59
C ALA A 281 9.80 1.35 -28.22
N ALA A 282 8.68 1.03 -27.55
CA ALA A 282 8.33 -0.35 -27.19
C ALA A 282 7.91 -1.21 -28.40
N ALA A 283 7.39 -0.60 -29.46
CA ALA A 283 7.04 -1.28 -30.70
C ALA A 283 8.28 -1.62 -31.56
N ALA A 284 9.44 -1.01 -31.25
CA ALA A 284 10.69 -1.21 -31.98
C ALA A 284 11.63 -2.27 -31.36
N ALA A 285 11.33 -2.79 -30.16
CA ALA A 285 12.12 -3.81 -29.51
C ALA A 285 11.69 -5.22 -29.95
N PRO A 286 12.56 -6.08 -30.49
CA PRO A 286 12.21 -7.46 -30.84
C PRO A 286 11.97 -8.28 -29.56
N GLY A 287 10.82 -8.95 -29.54
CA GLY A 287 10.24 -9.76 -28.50
C GLY A 287 11.17 -10.51 -27.55
N VAL A 288 11.05 -10.17 -26.28
CA VAL A 288 11.35 -11.09 -25.19
C VAL A 288 10.01 -11.55 -24.63
N GLU A 289 9.67 -12.82 -24.89
CA GLU A 289 8.46 -13.46 -24.40
C GLU A 289 8.40 -13.47 -22.87
N ALA A 290 7.23 -13.11 -22.36
CA ALA A 290 6.89 -12.94 -20.96
C ALA A 290 6.91 -14.29 -20.21
N ALA A 291 8.02 -14.62 -19.55
CA ALA A 291 8.14 -15.83 -18.73
C ALA A 291 7.95 -15.61 -17.21
N HIS A 292 7.69 -14.40 -16.72
CA HIS A 292 7.50 -14.15 -15.27
C HIS A 292 6.40 -13.13 -14.93
N ALA A 293 5.31 -13.12 -15.72
CA ALA A 293 4.21 -12.15 -15.55
C ALA A 293 3.12 -12.55 -14.52
N GLU A 294 3.33 -13.60 -13.70
CA GLU A 294 2.23 -14.14 -12.89
C GLU A 294 1.94 -13.43 -11.56
N VAL A 295 2.87 -12.64 -11.04
CA VAL A 295 2.69 -12.01 -9.71
C VAL A 295 2.19 -10.57 -9.78
N CYS A 296 2.22 -9.93 -10.95
CA CYS A 296 1.78 -8.54 -11.16
C CYS A 296 0.90 -8.34 -12.40
N ARG A 297 0.16 -9.36 -12.85
CA ARG A 297 -0.83 -9.15 -13.92
C ARG A 297 -1.94 -8.24 -13.41
N PRO A 298 -2.25 -7.13 -14.10
CA PRO A 298 -3.58 -6.55 -13.99
C PRO A 298 -4.59 -7.62 -14.44
N PRO A 299 -5.80 -7.69 -13.85
CA PRO A 299 -6.84 -8.59 -14.33
C PRO A 299 -7.03 -8.33 -15.82
N GLU A 300 -7.14 -9.42 -16.61
CA GLU A 300 -7.54 -9.29 -18.01
C GLU A 300 -8.83 -8.47 -18.07
N PRO A 301 -8.91 -7.46 -18.93
CA PRO A 301 -10.14 -6.72 -19.09
C PRO A 301 -11.21 -7.71 -19.56
N LEU A 302 -12.33 -7.77 -18.86
CA LEU A 302 -13.54 -8.52 -19.25
C LEU A 302 -14.17 -8.01 -20.57
N LEU A 303 -13.39 -7.28 -21.38
CA LEU A 303 -13.81 -6.69 -22.63
C LEU A 303 -13.06 -7.34 -23.79
N SER A 304 -13.83 -7.69 -24.82
CA SER A 304 -13.33 -8.28 -26.07
C SER A 304 -12.27 -7.38 -26.74
N PRO A 305 -11.43 -7.91 -27.65
CA PRO A 305 -10.41 -7.14 -28.38
C PRO A 305 -10.94 -5.88 -29.10
N SER A 306 -12.23 -5.85 -29.45
CA SER A 306 -12.90 -4.69 -30.04
C SER A 306 -13.11 -3.55 -29.04
N CYS A 307 -13.06 -3.82 -27.72
CA CYS A 307 -13.15 -2.77 -26.68
C CYS A 307 -11.79 -2.20 -26.30
N GLN A 308 -10.68 -2.90 -26.55
CA GLN A 308 -9.33 -2.42 -26.25
C GLN A 308 -8.94 -1.23 -27.14
N ALA A 309 -9.44 -1.17 -28.37
CA ALA A 309 -9.23 -0.05 -29.29
C ALA A 309 -9.99 1.24 -28.86
N ALA A 310 -11.01 1.12 -28.01
CA ALA A 310 -11.81 2.25 -27.54
C ALA A 310 -11.26 2.92 -26.27
N ILE A 311 -10.25 2.33 -25.63
CA ILE A 311 -9.64 2.88 -24.38
C ILE A 311 -8.60 3.96 -24.70
N HIS A 312 -8.04 3.98 -25.89
CA HIS A 312 -7.00 4.94 -26.30
C HIS A 312 -7.42 6.42 -26.36
N PRO A 313 -8.65 6.78 -26.74
CA PRO A 313 -9.07 8.19 -26.75
C PRO A 313 -9.43 8.78 -25.40
N VAL A 314 -9.79 7.95 -24.39
CA VAL A 314 -10.29 8.40 -23.09
C VAL A 314 -9.17 8.82 -22.13
N LEU A 315 -7.92 8.39 -22.37
CA LEU A 315 -6.75 8.75 -21.56
C LEU A 315 -6.23 10.18 -21.87
N GLU A 316 -6.68 10.83 -22.95
CA GLU A 316 -6.20 12.17 -23.32
C GLU A 316 -6.78 13.30 -22.46
N GLU A 317 -7.84 13.06 -21.65
CA GLU A 317 -8.48 14.10 -20.81
C GLU A 317 -8.27 13.93 -19.30
N GLN A 318 -7.77 12.80 -18.81
CA GLN A 318 -7.58 12.58 -17.38
C GLN A 318 -6.12 12.84 -16.96
N GLU A 319 -5.95 13.65 -15.91
CA GLU A 319 -4.63 13.84 -15.29
C GLU A 319 -4.10 12.52 -14.75
N VAL A 320 -2.85 12.21 -15.11
CA VAL A 320 -2.10 11.04 -14.65
C VAL A 320 -1.09 11.49 -13.59
N TYR A 321 -0.89 10.68 -12.57
CA TYR A 321 0.00 10.95 -11.46
C TYR A 321 1.03 9.82 -11.36
N ALA A 322 2.31 10.16 -11.23
CA ALA A 322 3.36 9.19 -10.94
C ALA A 322 3.50 8.99 -9.42
N PHE A 323 3.81 7.78 -8.98
CA PHE A 323 4.12 7.49 -7.59
C PHE A 323 5.10 6.32 -7.47
N PHE A 324 5.76 6.18 -6.32
CA PHE A 324 6.90 5.30 -6.12
C PHE A 324 7.98 5.51 -7.18
N VAL A 325 8.28 6.80 -7.45
CA VAL A 325 9.24 7.20 -8.47
C VAL A 325 10.66 6.86 -8.03
N GLY A 326 11.28 5.89 -8.71
CA GLY A 326 12.62 5.44 -8.37
C GLY A 326 12.72 4.73 -7.02
N GLU A 327 11.65 4.04 -6.59
CA GLU A 327 11.66 3.22 -5.37
C GLU A 327 12.75 2.15 -5.45
N ALA A 328 13.66 2.14 -4.47
CA ALA A 328 14.85 1.29 -4.50
C ALA A 328 14.51 -0.21 -4.60
N ALA A 329 13.41 -0.65 -3.96
CA ALA A 329 12.96 -2.05 -4.04
C ALA A 329 12.54 -2.48 -5.46
N TYR A 330 12.29 -1.54 -6.35
CA TYR A 330 11.80 -1.80 -7.70
C TYR A 330 12.92 -1.89 -8.75
N TYR A 331 14.17 -1.62 -8.36
CA TYR A 331 15.34 -1.84 -9.19
C TYR A 331 15.70 -3.33 -9.33
N GLU A 332 15.13 -4.20 -8.49
CA GLU A 332 15.27 -5.65 -8.65
C GLU A 332 14.78 -6.06 -10.05
N PRO A 333 15.57 -6.82 -10.85
CA PRO A 333 15.18 -7.21 -12.21
C PRO A 333 13.84 -7.93 -12.30
N SER A 334 13.47 -8.68 -11.26
CA SER A 334 12.18 -9.38 -11.16
C SER A 334 10.96 -8.45 -11.05
N LYS A 335 11.15 -7.21 -10.58
CA LYS A 335 10.07 -6.22 -10.39
C LYS A 335 9.99 -5.24 -11.56
N ASP A 336 11.14 -4.72 -11.98
CA ASP A 336 11.31 -3.81 -13.12
C ASP A 336 10.23 -2.71 -13.17
N ILE A 337 10.21 -1.87 -12.14
CA ILE A 337 9.25 -0.75 -12.02
C ILE A 337 10.04 0.54 -11.81
N ALA A 338 10.01 1.44 -12.77
CA ALA A 338 10.58 2.77 -12.62
C ALA A 338 9.67 3.67 -11.79
N PHE A 339 8.37 3.61 -12.05
CA PHE A 339 7.31 4.27 -11.29
C PHE A 339 5.95 3.67 -11.62
N MET A 340 5.01 3.87 -10.71
CA MET A 340 3.60 3.53 -10.89
C MET A 340 2.83 4.74 -11.41
N LEU A 341 1.67 4.47 -12.03
CA LEU A 341 0.73 5.48 -12.52
C LEU A 341 -0.60 5.36 -11.80
N ALA A 342 -1.21 6.49 -11.52
CA ALA A 342 -2.54 6.59 -10.94
C ALA A 342 -3.38 7.67 -11.62
N ARG A 343 -4.69 7.56 -11.46
CA ARG A 343 -5.65 8.65 -11.62
C ARG A 343 -6.19 9.05 -10.26
N LYS A 344 -6.65 10.28 -10.13
CA LYS A 344 -7.19 10.85 -8.91
C LYS A 344 -8.71 10.76 -8.92
N GLU A 345 -9.30 10.33 -7.80
CA GLU A 345 -10.74 10.21 -7.61
C GLU A 345 -11.13 10.77 -6.25
N THR A 346 -12.38 11.20 -6.11
CA THR A 346 -12.97 11.57 -4.82
C THR A 346 -14.03 10.55 -4.45
N LEU A 347 -13.88 9.93 -3.29
CA LEU A 347 -14.80 8.91 -2.79
C LEU A 347 -15.63 9.46 -1.63
N ALA A 348 -16.93 9.19 -1.64
CA ALA A 348 -17.80 9.48 -0.51
C ALA A 348 -17.56 8.46 0.61
N VAL A 349 -17.44 8.95 1.84
CA VAL A 349 -17.23 8.15 3.06
C VAL A 349 -18.12 8.64 4.19
N SER A 350 -18.33 7.78 5.20
CA SER A 350 -19.07 8.11 6.40
C SER A 350 -18.12 8.03 7.59
N LEU A 351 -17.97 9.13 8.33
CA LEU A 351 -17.08 9.24 9.48
C LEU A 351 -17.86 9.22 10.79
N PRO A 352 -17.31 8.68 11.89
CA PRO A 352 -17.87 8.91 13.21
C PRO A 352 -17.99 10.40 13.51
N ALA A 353 -19.12 10.83 14.09
CA ALA A 353 -19.37 12.25 14.38
C ALA A 353 -18.47 12.79 15.50
N GLU A 354 -18.10 11.95 16.46
CA GLU A 354 -17.34 12.31 17.68
C GLU A 354 -15.84 12.02 17.58
N VAL A 355 -15.28 11.82 16.38
CA VAL A 355 -13.82 11.77 16.29
C VAL A 355 -13.29 13.15 16.65
N SER A 356 -12.69 13.31 17.85
CA SER A 356 -12.16 14.56 18.36
C SER A 356 -11.32 15.28 17.31
N LYS A 357 -11.55 16.61 17.24
CA LYS A 357 -10.82 17.51 16.34
C LYS A 357 -9.32 17.52 16.63
#